data_cff0f90e573ae07db46df4c50d8aef05
#
_entry.id   cff0f90e573ae07db46df4c50d8aef05
#
_cell.length_a   1.000
_cell.length_b   1.000
_cell.length_c   1.000
_cell.angle_alpha   90.00
_cell.angle_beta   90.00
_cell.angle_gamma   90.00
#
_symmetry.space_group_name_H-M   'P 1'
#
loop_
_entity.id
_entity.type
_entity.pdbx_description
1 polymer ?
#
loop_
_entity_poly.entity_id
_entity_poly.type
_entity_poly.pdbx_seq_one_letter_code
_entity_poly.pdbx_strand_id
1 'polypeptide(L)'
;IQAVVKDIPLDAIYGDEESSMKIHTIILSFPFLHIKTIVKRVFYNYFLRNFSIASINLILGSIFILYGFLYGLFHWYDNIGLDDPTPAGIVMMAALPIIVGMQLFLNFVAYDMASRPTDPIHLKL
;
A
#
# COMPACT_ATOMS: atom_id res chain seq x y z
N ILE A 1 14.27 -9.97 0.99
CA ILE A 1 14.40 -11.43 1.16
C ILE A 1 13.03 -11.94 1.60
N GLN A 2 12.40 -12.79 0.79
CA GLN A 2 11.20 -13.50 1.17
C GLN A 2 11.65 -14.75 1.93
N ALA A 3 11.72 -14.67 3.27
CA ALA A 3 12.09 -15.77 4.14
C ALA A 3 10.88 -16.19 4.97
N VAL A 4 10.72 -17.47 5.19
CA VAL A 4 9.75 -18.00 6.15
C VAL A 4 10.34 -17.84 7.54
N VAL A 5 9.66 -17.06 8.38
CA VAL A 5 10.02 -16.89 9.78
C VAL A 5 9.28 -17.95 10.60
N LYS A 6 10.05 -18.72 11.38
CA LYS A 6 9.49 -19.68 12.31
C LYS A 6 9.78 -19.20 13.73
N ASP A 7 8.74 -19.01 14.52
CA ASP A 7 8.88 -18.65 15.92
C ASP A 7 9.31 -19.89 16.74
N ILE A 8 10.40 -19.74 17.48
CA ILE A 8 10.87 -20.75 18.43
C ILE A 8 10.45 -20.27 19.82
N PRO A 9 9.61 -21.01 20.55
CA PRO A 9 9.25 -20.64 21.90
C PRO A 9 10.49 -20.73 22.80
N LEU A 10 10.90 -19.60 23.33
CA LEU A 10 11.96 -19.46 24.32
C LEU A 10 11.36 -18.83 25.57
N ASP A 11 11.65 -19.36 26.74
CA ASP A 11 11.25 -18.73 27.99
C ASP A 11 12.00 -17.41 28.16
N ALA A 12 11.24 -16.30 28.17
CA ALA A 12 11.80 -15.00 28.38
C ALA A 12 12.00 -14.76 29.89
N ILE A 13 13.24 -14.61 30.31
CA ILE A 13 13.56 -14.19 31.68
C ILE A 13 13.58 -12.66 31.70
N TYR A 14 12.54 -12.08 32.28
CA TYR A 14 12.47 -10.63 32.48
C TYR A 14 13.19 -10.29 33.80
N GLY A 15 14.25 -9.48 33.70
CA GLY A 15 14.85 -8.83 34.87
C GLY A 15 14.01 -7.62 35.34
N ASP A 16 14.47 -6.91 36.36
CA ASP A 16 13.82 -5.70 36.89
C ASP A 16 13.93 -4.48 35.94
N GLU A 17 13.71 -4.67 34.65
CA GLU A 17 13.81 -3.61 33.66
C GLU A 17 12.51 -2.81 33.60
N GLU A 18 12.59 -1.51 33.95
CA GLU A 18 11.49 -0.58 33.76
C GLU A 18 11.37 -0.17 32.29
N SER A 19 10.18 -0.37 31.72
CA SER A 19 9.89 0.05 30.35
C SER A 19 9.86 1.58 30.24
N SER A 20 10.86 2.17 29.60
CA SER A 20 10.94 3.61 29.31
C SER A 20 10.14 4.05 28.09
N MET A 21 9.31 3.17 27.53
CA MET A 21 8.55 3.42 26.30
C MET A 21 7.42 4.44 26.50
N LYS A 22 7.54 5.59 25.83
CA LYS A 22 6.48 6.61 25.79
C LYS A 22 5.45 6.25 24.72
N ILE A 23 4.30 5.74 25.14
CA ILE A 23 3.22 5.19 24.29
C ILE A 23 2.78 6.19 23.19
N HIS A 24 2.60 7.48 23.52
CA HIS A 24 2.17 8.51 22.58
C HIS A 24 3.18 8.77 21.45
N THR A 25 4.48 8.64 21.72
CA THR A 25 5.52 8.81 20.70
C THR A 25 5.53 7.62 19.74
N ILE A 26 5.24 6.42 20.26
CA ILE A 26 5.20 5.19 19.45
C ILE A 26 3.99 5.19 18.53
N ILE A 27 2.80 5.59 19.01
CA ILE A 27 1.58 5.62 18.20
C ILE A 27 1.73 6.51 16.97
N LEU A 28 2.45 7.61 17.05
CA LEU A 28 2.68 8.51 15.92
C LEU A 28 3.82 8.07 15.01
N SER A 29 4.92 7.57 15.57
CA SER A 29 6.11 7.21 14.78
C SER A 29 5.99 5.82 14.11
N PHE A 30 5.26 4.89 14.73
CA PHE A 30 5.14 3.52 14.24
C PHE A 30 4.47 3.41 12.86
N PRO A 31 3.31 4.06 12.59
CA PRO A 31 2.70 4.03 11.26
C PRO A 31 3.61 4.61 10.19
N PHE A 32 4.29 5.72 10.48
CA PHE A 32 5.19 6.36 9.52
C PHE A 32 6.38 5.48 9.16
N LEU A 33 7.01 4.85 10.16
CA LEU A 33 8.10 3.90 9.94
C LEU A 33 7.64 2.68 9.16
N HIS A 34 6.43 2.17 9.44
CA HIS A 34 5.85 1.04 8.71
C HIS A 34 5.58 1.39 7.24
N ILE A 35 4.97 2.54 6.97
CA ILE A 35 4.73 3.00 5.60
C ILE A 35 6.06 3.13 4.84
N LYS A 36 7.06 3.77 5.43
CA LYS A 36 8.39 3.89 4.84
C LYS A 36 9.01 2.53 4.51
N THR A 37 8.90 1.57 5.43
CA THR A 37 9.43 0.22 5.25
C THR A 37 8.67 -0.54 4.15
N ILE A 38 7.33 -0.43 4.10
CA ILE A 38 6.50 -1.03 3.06
C ILE A 38 6.87 -0.46 1.68
N VAL A 39 6.95 0.88 1.54
CA VAL A 39 7.32 1.52 0.28
C VAL A 39 8.70 1.06 -0.18
N LYS A 40 9.69 1.03 0.72
CA LYS A 40 11.02 0.53 0.42
C LYS A 40 11.00 -0.93 -0.02
N ARG A 41 10.25 -1.80 0.68
CA ARG A 41 10.09 -3.22 0.34
C ARG A 41 9.48 -3.40 -1.04
N VAL A 42 8.38 -2.69 -1.32
CA VAL A 42 7.67 -2.74 -2.61
C VAL A 42 8.60 -2.30 -3.73
N PHE A 43 9.30 -1.17 -3.56
CA PHE A 43 10.24 -0.68 -4.56
C PHE A 43 11.34 -1.69 -4.88
N TYR A 44 11.99 -2.25 -3.86
CA TYR A 44 13.05 -3.25 -4.07
C TYR A 44 12.53 -4.53 -4.71
N ASN A 45 11.41 -5.07 -4.26
CA ASN A 45 10.91 -6.35 -4.75
C ASN A 45 10.37 -6.28 -6.18
N TYR A 46 9.62 -5.22 -6.50
CA TYR A 46 8.86 -5.13 -7.73
C TYR A 46 9.50 -4.28 -8.83
N PHE A 47 10.47 -3.42 -8.50
CA PHE A 47 11.16 -2.59 -9.48
C PHE A 47 12.61 -3.00 -9.71
N LEU A 48 13.32 -3.42 -8.66
CA LEU A 48 14.75 -3.75 -8.78
C LEU A 48 15.02 -5.24 -8.96
N ARG A 49 14.22 -6.10 -8.32
CA ARG A 49 14.47 -7.53 -8.32
C ARG A 49 13.65 -8.30 -9.36
N ASN A 50 12.35 -8.10 -9.38
CA ASN A 50 11.43 -8.83 -10.27
C ASN A 50 10.37 -7.89 -10.81
N PHE A 51 10.61 -7.35 -12.00
CA PHE A 51 9.56 -6.61 -12.70
C PHE A 51 8.50 -7.59 -13.21
N SER A 52 7.28 -7.49 -12.68
CA SER A 52 6.19 -8.41 -12.94
C SER A 52 4.89 -7.68 -13.27
N ILE A 53 3.85 -8.43 -13.63
CA ILE A 53 2.51 -7.88 -13.84
C ILE A 53 2.03 -7.06 -12.64
N ALA A 54 2.42 -7.46 -11.43
CA ALA A 54 2.11 -6.71 -10.22
C ALA A 54 2.72 -5.30 -10.22
N SER A 55 3.95 -5.13 -10.74
CA SER A 55 4.59 -3.82 -10.89
C SER A 55 3.81 -2.91 -11.83
N ILE A 56 3.33 -3.48 -12.95
CA ILE A 56 2.49 -2.77 -13.93
C ILE A 56 1.16 -2.35 -13.28
N ASN A 57 0.51 -3.25 -12.57
CA ASN A 57 -0.74 -2.97 -11.87
C ASN A 57 -0.58 -1.85 -10.82
N LEU A 58 0.53 -1.84 -10.09
CA LEU A 58 0.82 -0.78 -9.13
C LEU A 58 1.01 0.58 -9.80
N ILE A 59 1.78 0.63 -10.90
CA ILE A 59 2.05 1.88 -11.64
C ILE A 59 0.75 2.42 -12.25
N LEU A 60 0.07 1.59 -13.05
CA LEU A 60 -1.16 2.00 -13.74
C LEU A 60 -2.27 2.34 -12.75
N GLY A 61 -2.43 1.54 -11.69
CA GLY A 61 -3.40 1.81 -10.64
C GLY A 61 -3.15 3.16 -9.97
N SER A 62 -1.89 3.47 -9.62
CA SER A 62 -1.53 4.75 -9.03
C SER A 62 -1.77 5.92 -9.97
N ILE A 63 -1.42 5.78 -11.25
CA ILE A 63 -1.66 6.83 -12.28
C ILE A 63 -3.16 7.09 -12.43
N PHE A 64 -3.97 6.04 -12.53
CA PHE A 64 -5.43 6.19 -12.72
C PHE A 64 -6.11 6.82 -11.51
N ILE A 65 -5.72 6.43 -10.29
CA ILE A 65 -6.24 7.04 -9.06
C ILE A 65 -5.86 8.52 -9.01
N LEU A 66 -4.59 8.86 -9.25
CA LEU A 66 -4.12 10.24 -9.26
C LEU A 66 -4.82 11.07 -10.33
N TYR A 67 -4.94 10.54 -11.55
CA TYR A 67 -5.63 11.24 -12.63
C TYR A 67 -7.09 11.53 -12.27
N GLY A 68 -7.85 10.52 -11.86
CA GLY A 68 -9.26 10.69 -11.53
C GLY A 68 -9.47 11.63 -10.34
N PHE A 69 -8.59 11.55 -9.33
CA PHE A 69 -8.64 12.42 -8.16
C PHE A 69 -8.34 13.88 -8.52
N LEU A 70 -7.25 14.13 -9.25
CA LEU A 70 -6.87 15.49 -9.67
C LEU A 70 -7.90 16.09 -10.63
N TYR A 71 -8.39 15.29 -11.59
CA TYR A 71 -9.42 15.72 -12.53
C TYR A 71 -10.72 16.08 -11.79
N GLY A 72 -11.15 15.24 -10.85
CA GLY A 72 -12.33 15.48 -10.03
C GLY A 72 -12.19 16.72 -9.16
N LEU A 73 -11.04 16.90 -8.49
CA LEU A 73 -10.78 18.10 -7.68
C LEU A 73 -10.79 19.37 -8.50
N PHE A 74 -10.14 19.37 -9.68
CA PHE A 74 -10.07 20.53 -10.55
C PHE A 74 -11.46 20.99 -10.99
N HIS A 75 -12.28 20.06 -11.51
CA HIS A 75 -13.63 20.38 -11.95
C HIS A 75 -14.57 20.69 -10.79
N TRP A 76 -14.36 20.11 -9.62
CA TRP A 76 -15.12 20.46 -8.44
C TRP A 76 -14.84 21.92 -8.03
N TYR A 77 -13.56 22.32 -8.04
CA TYR A 77 -13.17 23.68 -7.72
C TYR A 77 -13.74 24.69 -8.73
N ASP A 78 -13.70 24.39 -10.03
CA ASP A 78 -14.23 25.26 -11.08
C ASP A 78 -15.76 25.44 -10.98
N ASN A 79 -16.47 24.44 -10.47
CA ASN A 79 -17.93 24.47 -10.33
C ASN A 79 -18.39 25.02 -8.97
N ILE A 80 -17.50 25.36 -8.05
CA ILE A 80 -17.88 26.00 -6.78
C ILE A 80 -18.41 27.41 -7.09
N GLY A 81 -19.68 27.65 -6.78
CA GLY A 81 -20.35 28.94 -6.97
C GLY A 81 -21.10 29.10 -8.30
N LEU A 82 -21.12 28.07 -9.13
CA LEU A 82 -22.04 28.00 -10.27
C LEU A 82 -23.35 27.32 -9.83
N ASP A 83 -24.48 27.91 -10.15
CA ASP A 83 -25.80 27.35 -9.84
C ASP A 83 -26.16 26.12 -10.72
N ASP A 84 -25.32 25.81 -11.70
CA ASP A 84 -25.54 24.70 -12.62
C ASP A 84 -24.95 23.38 -12.10
N PRO A 85 -25.70 22.27 -12.17
CA PRO A 85 -25.18 20.95 -11.75
C PRO A 85 -24.06 20.46 -12.66
N THR A 86 -23.01 19.89 -12.06
CA THR A 86 -21.88 19.32 -12.80
C THR A 86 -22.37 18.26 -13.81
N PRO A 87 -22.02 18.35 -15.10
CA PRO A 87 -22.40 17.38 -16.11
C PRO A 87 -22.00 15.96 -15.72
N ALA A 88 -22.91 15.00 -15.94
CA ALA A 88 -22.66 13.59 -15.59
C ALA A 88 -21.40 13.01 -16.25
N GLY A 89 -21.04 13.49 -17.44
CA GLY A 89 -19.80 13.09 -18.14
C GLY A 89 -18.53 13.45 -17.37
N ILE A 90 -18.48 14.62 -16.73
CA ILE A 90 -17.33 15.05 -15.92
C ILE A 90 -17.19 14.14 -14.69
N VAL A 91 -18.31 13.86 -14.02
CA VAL A 91 -18.33 12.95 -12.85
C VAL A 91 -17.84 11.55 -13.23
N MET A 92 -18.29 11.03 -14.38
CA MET A 92 -17.87 9.72 -14.89
C MET A 92 -16.38 9.70 -15.26
N MET A 93 -15.87 10.76 -15.89
CA MET A 93 -14.44 10.88 -16.25
C MET A 93 -13.52 10.96 -15.02
N ALA A 94 -14.02 11.41 -13.88
CA ALA A 94 -13.32 11.35 -12.60
C ALA A 94 -13.45 9.97 -11.94
N ALA A 95 -14.67 9.44 -11.86
CA ALA A 95 -14.98 8.25 -11.09
C ALA A 95 -14.44 6.95 -11.73
N LEU A 96 -14.57 6.78 -13.05
CA LEU A 96 -14.13 5.55 -13.73
C LEU A 96 -12.64 5.27 -13.57
N PRO A 97 -11.72 6.22 -13.78
CA PRO A 97 -10.30 5.99 -13.54
C PRO A 97 -10.00 5.65 -12.08
N ILE A 98 -10.69 6.25 -11.11
CA ILE A 98 -10.51 5.91 -9.68
C ILE A 98 -10.92 4.45 -9.43
N ILE A 99 -12.07 4.02 -9.95
CA ILE A 99 -12.57 2.64 -9.76
C ILE A 99 -11.62 1.64 -10.40
N VAL A 100 -11.23 1.85 -11.65
CA VAL A 100 -10.29 0.96 -12.36
C VAL A 100 -8.92 0.97 -11.68
N GLY A 101 -8.43 2.14 -11.29
CA GLY A 101 -7.16 2.29 -10.57
C GLY A 101 -7.16 1.57 -9.22
N MET A 102 -8.26 1.66 -8.48
CA MET A 102 -8.42 0.94 -7.22
C MET A 102 -8.43 -0.58 -7.44
N GLN A 103 -9.10 -1.06 -8.49
CA GLN A 103 -9.10 -2.48 -8.84
C GLN A 103 -7.69 -2.99 -9.18
N LEU A 104 -6.92 -2.24 -9.96
CA LEU A 104 -5.53 -2.58 -10.28
C LEU A 104 -4.65 -2.58 -9.01
N PHE A 105 -4.85 -1.62 -8.14
CA PHE A 105 -4.15 -1.54 -6.86
C PHE A 105 -4.48 -2.74 -5.95
N LEU A 106 -5.75 -3.13 -5.84
CA LEU A 106 -6.17 -4.31 -5.08
C LEU A 106 -5.59 -5.61 -5.66
N ASN A 107 -5.53 -5.73 -6.99
CA ASN A 107 -4.87 -6.86 -7.66
C ASN A 107 -3.38 -6.93 -7.31
N PHE A 108 -2.68 -5.79 -7.24
CA PHE A 108 -1.31 -5.74 -6.76
C PHE A 108 -1.19 -6.25 -5.31
N VAL A 109 -2.05 -5.78 -4.40
CA VAL A 109 -2.05 -6.20 -2.99
C VAL A 109 -2.32 -7.70 -2.87
N ALA A 110 -3.30 -8.23 -3.61
CA ALA A 110 -3.60 -9.65 -3.64
C ALA A 110 -2.41 -10.49 -4.12
N TYR A 111 -1.71 -10.02 -5.15
CA TYR A 111 -0.49 -10.67 -5.63
C TYR A 111 0.64 -10.64 -4.59
N ASP A 112 0.87 -9.49 -3.90
CA ASP A 112 1.88 -9.38 -2.84
C ASP A 112 1.60 -10.35 -1.69
N MET A 113 0.33 -10.53 -1.32
CA MET A 113 -0.07 -11.47 -0.29
C MET A 113 0.10 -12.93 -0.71
N ALA A 114 -0.27 -13.28 -1.95
CA ALA A 114 -0.17 -14.63 -2.48
C ALA A 114 1.29 -15.06 -2.76
N SER A 115 2.19 -14.10 -3.04
CA SER A 115 3.59 -14.37 -3.36
C SER A 115 4.47 -14.71 -2.15
N ARG A 116 3.91 -14.75 -0.95
CA ARG A 116 4.68 -15.10 0.26
C ARG A 116 5.00 -16.59 0.29
N PRO A 117 6.26 -16.99 0.53
CA PRO A 117 6.62 -18.38 0.68
C PRO A 117 5.97 -18.95 1.94
N THR A 118 5.31 -20.09 1.80
CA THR A 118 4.64 -20.81 2.90
C THR A 118 5.51 -21.91 3.49
N ASP A 119 6.42 -22.46 2.68
CA ASP A 119 7.26 -23.59 3.09
C ASP A 119 8.68 -23.13 3.47
N PRO A 120 9.19 -23.56 4.63
CA PRO A 120 10.56 -23.29 5.03
C PRO A 120 11.56 -24.13 4.21
N ILE A 121 12.61 -23.49 3.71
CA ILE A 121 13.61 -24.10 2.80
C ILE A 121 14.31 -25.32 3.45
N HIS A 122 14.52 -25.32 4.76
CA HIS A 122 15.20 -26.39 5.48
C HIS A 122 14.47 -27.74 5.49
N LEU A 123 13.19 -27.78 5.11
CA LEU A 123 12.45 -29.04 4.96
C LEU A 123 12.65 -29.69 3.57
N LYS A 124 13.35 -29.00 2.66
CA LYS A 124 13.63 -29.46 1.29
C LYS A 124 15.11 -29.82 1.07
N LEU A 125 15.94 -29.66 2.10
CA LEU A 125 17.32 -30.10 2.17
C LEU A 125 17.44 -31.35 2.99
#